data_5ed4418698ddeb552f216cff605e5f2c
#
_entry.id   5ed4418698ddeb552f216cff605e5f2c
#
_cell.length_a   1.000
_cell.length_b   1.000
_cell.length_c   1.000
_cell.angle_alpha   90.00
_cell.angle_beta   90.00
_cell.angle_gamma   90.00
#
_symmetry.space_group_name_H-M   'P 1'
#
loop_
_entity.id
_entity.type
_entity.pdbx_description
1 polymer ?
#
loop_
_entity_poly.entity_id
_entity_poly.type
_entity_poly.pdbx_seq_one_letter_code
_entity_poly.pdbx_strand_id
1 'polypeptide(L)'
;EEMNEETATFDTTKEQFNKKVSTTSETTTESTTYYVDPNKPMIALTFDDGPRKGSTELIVDALKKVNGRATFFVVGQMVEQSPDLVKKAVEAGCQIGNHTYDHANLNKLGAYGVKTEVNKCSNAVYAAAGVYPMIGRPPYGSVNQTVRNAVSIPWFNWNVDTLDWKNRDA
;
A
#
# COMPACT_ATOMS: atom_id res chain seq x y z
N GLU A 1 25.40 -15.32 29.19
CA GLU A 1 24.79 -15.69 27.90
C GLU A 1 24.17 -14.42 27.29
N GLU A 2 24.91 -13.80 26.37
CA GLU A 2 24.48 -12.61 25.64
C GLU A 2 23.56 -13.06 24.50
N MET A 3 22.32 -12.59 24.53
CA MET A 3 21.40 -12.74 23.40
C MET A 3 21.78 -11.73 22.33
N ASN A 4 22.31 -12.20 21.22
CA ASN A 4 22.54 -11.41 20.00
C ASN A 4 21.17 -11.03 19.38
N GLU A 5 20.78 -9.78 19.53
CA GLU A 5 19.72 -9.18 18.69
C GLU A 5 20.31 -8.90 17.30
N GLU A 6 20.08 -9.80 16.37
CA GLU A 6 20.27 -9.54 14.95
C GLU A 6 19.21 -8.53 14.48
N THR A 7 19.54 -7.25 14.55
CA THR A 7 18.77 -6.19 13.90
C THR A 7 18.92 -6.33 12.39
N ALA A 8 17.94 -6.94 11.74
CA ALA A 8 17.85 -6.94 10.29
C ALA A 8 17.67 -5.50 9.79
N THR A 9 18.76 -4.86 9.41
CA THR A 9 18.74 -3.57 8.72
C THR A 9 18.20 -3.78 7.30
N PHE A 10 17.00 -3.31 7.05
CA PHE A 10 16.40 -3.32 5.72
C PHE A 10 17.05 -2.22 4.88
N ASP A 11 18.01 -2.61 4.02
CA ASP A 11 18.63 -1.70 3.06
C ASP A 11 17.70 -1.54 1.85
N THR A 12 17.18 -0.33 1.65
CA THR A 12 16.20 0.05 0.62
C THR A 12 16.84 0.40 -0.72
N THR A 13 17.95 -0.23 -1.09
CA THR A 13 18.52 -0.02 -2.42
C THR A 13 17.79 -0.83 -3.48
N LYS A 14 17.56 -0.23 -4.65
CA LYS A 14 16.89 -0.86 -5.80
C LYS A 14 17.51 -2.20 -6.20
N GLU A 15 18.80 -2.40 -5.94
CA GLU A 15 19.52 -3.64 -6.28
C GLU A 15 19.11 -4.83 -5.41
N GLN A 16 18.88 -4.63 -4.10
CA GLN A 16 18.43 -5.71 -3.24
C GLN A 16 16.99 -6.11 -3.53
N PHE A 17 16.15 -5.16 -3.91
CA PHE A 17 14.76 -5.42 -4.32
C PHE A 17 14.72 -6.33 -5.57
N ASN A 18 15.51 -6.03 -6.59
CA ASN A 18 15.57 -6.82 -7.82
C ASN A 18 16.18 -8.22 -7.61
N LYS A 19 17.12 -8.38 -6.66
CA LYS A 19 17.77 -9.67 -6.38
C LYS A 19 16.88 -10.65 -5.61
N LYS A 20 15.95 -10.15 -4.79
CA LYS A 20 15.02 -10.99 -4.00
C LYS A 20 13.82 -11.48 -4.82
N VAL A 21 13.48 -10.80 -5.91
CA VAL A 21 12.42 -11.20 -6.85
C VAL A 21 12.89 -12.27 -7.83
N SER A 22 14.23 -12.44 -8.01
CA SER A 22 14.81 -13.35 -9.00
C SER A 22 15.04 -14.79 -8.54
N THR A 23 14.73 -15.17 -7.32
CA THR A 23 15.02 -16.52 -6.80
C THR A 23 13.84 -17.20 -6.14
N THR A 24 12.70 -17.34 -6.84
CA THR A 24 11.74 -18.41 -6.53
C THR A 24 10.85 -18.70 -7.74
N SER A 25 11.01 -19.92 -8.25
CA SER A 25 10.10 -20.71 -9.09
C SER A 25 9.44 -20.01 -10.27
N GLU A 26 9.71 -20.54 -11.45
CA GLU A 26 8.93 -20.38 -12.68
C GLU A 26 7.46 -20.71 -12.45
N THR A 27 6.71 -19.71 -11.96
CA THR A 27 5.30 -19.61 -12.22
C THR A 27 5.21 -18.55 -13.30
N THR A 28 4.89 -18.98 -14.52
CA THR A 28 4.52 -18.09 -15.63
C THR A 28 3.36 -17.19 -15.17
N THR A 29 3.68 -16.08 -14.54
CA THR A 29 2.76 -14.97 -14.43
C THR A 29 2.66 -14.37 -15.81
N GLU A 30 1.61 -14.76 -16.56
CA GLU A 30 1.20 -13.97 -17.72
C GLU A 30 1.07 -12.52 -17.22
N SER A 31 2.03 -11.70 -17.66
CA SER A 31 1.92 -10.25 -17.52
C SER A 31 0.75 -9.82 -18.38
N THR A 32 -0.42 -9.75 -17.80
CA THR A 32 -1.59 -9.15 -18.44
C THR A 32 -1.30 -7.67 -18.60
N THR A 33 -0.67 -7.31 -19.71
CA THR A 33 -0.58 -5.94 -20.17
C THR A 33 -2.00 -5.47 -20.49
N TYR A 34 -2.58 -4.70 -19.58
CA TYR A 34 -3.87 -4.09 -19.84
C TYR A 34 -3.70 -3.05 -20.95
N TYR A 35 -4.40 -3.26 -22.06
CA TYR A 35 -4.46 -2.26 -23.11
C TYR A 35 -5.26 -1.06 -22.59
N VAL A 36 -4.60 0.07 -22.51
CA VAL A 36 -5.21 1.36 -22.17
C VAL A 36 -5.50 2.07 -23.49
N ASP A 37 -6.77 2.27 -23.81
CA ASP A 37 -7.18 3.06 -24.96
C ASP A 37 -6.95 4.55 -24.66
N PRO A 38 -5.99 5.23 -25.32
CA PRO A 38 -5.68 6.61 -25.01
C PRO A 38 -6.80 7.60 -25.38
N ASN A 39 -7.80 7.14 -26.13
CA ASN A 39 -8.96 7.94 -26.52
C ASN A 39 -10.14 7.83 -25.56
N LYS A 40 -10.03 6.99 -24.52
CA LYS A 40 -11.06 6.85 -23.49
C LYS A 40 -10.66 7.56 -22.21
N PRO A 41 -11.59 8.26 -21.55
CA PRO A 41 -11.30 8.82 -20.23
C PRO A 41 -10.98 7.71 -19.23
N MET A 42 -9.95 7.93 -18.43
CA MET A 42 -9.56 7.02 -17.36
C MET A 42 -9.71 7.69 -16.00
N ILE A 43 -10.11 6.90 -15.03
CA ILE A 43 -10.09 7.28 -13.62
C ILE A 43 -9.26 6.27 -12.83
N ALA A 44 -8.52 6.73 -11.84
CA ALA A 44 -7.89 5.88 -10.84
C ALA A 44 -8.70 5.95 -9.55
N LEU A 45 -9.40 4.85 -9.23
CA LEU A 45 -10.08 4.74 -7.95
C LEU A 45 -9.08 4.39 -6.86
N THR A 46 -9.14 5.12 -5.75
CA THR A 46 -8.29 4.89 -4.59
C THR A 46 -9.10 4.93 -3.31
N PHE A 47 -8.75 4.06 -2.37
CA PHE A 47 -9.42 3.94 -1.08
C PHE A 47 -8.37 3.97 0.03
N ASP A 48 -8.58 4.81 1.04
CA ASP A 48 -7.68 5.00 2.16
C ASP A 48 -8.21 4.33 3.44
N ASP A 49 -7.37 4.27 4.50
CA ASP A 49 -7.71 3.87 5.86
C ASP A 49 -8.16 2.41 6.07
N GLY A 50 -8.16 1.59 5.02
CA GLY A 50 -8.48 0.17 5.13
C GLY A 50 -7.28 -0.70 5.57
N PRO A 51 -7.48 -2.04 5.54
CA PRO A 51 -8.71 -2.75 5.22
C PRO A 51 -9.75 -2.69 6.35
N ARG A 52 -11.03 -2.75 5.99
CA ARG A 52 -12.12 -2.76 6.95
C ARG A 52 -13.19 -3.80 6.56
N LYS A 53 -13.55 -4.68 7.50
CA LYS A 53 -14.63 -5.65 7.32
C LYS A 53 -15.94 -4.95 7.00
N GLY A 54 -16.70 -5.54 6.06
CA GLY A 54 -17.98 -5.00 5.60
C GLY A 54 -17.88 -3.94 4.50
N SER A 55 -16.74 -3.25 4.33
CA SER A 55 -16.56 -2.29 3.23
C SER A 55 -15.53 -2.75 2.21
N THR A 56 -14.34 -3.18 2.64
CA THR A 56 -13.27 -3.60 1.70
C THR A 56 -13.72 -4.76 0.82
N GLU A 57 -14.40 -5.76 1.39
CA GLU A 57 -14.93 -6.91 0.62
C GLU A 57 -15.95 -6.45 -0.44
N LEU A 58 -16.88 -5.59 -0.04
CA LEU A 58 -17.93 -5.09 -0.95
C LEU A 58 -17.34 -4.31 -2.11
N ILE A 59 -16.32 -3.48 -1.84
CA ILE A 59 -15.62 -2.71 -2.88
C ILE A 59 -14.89 -3.67 -3.84
N VAL A 60 -14.12 -4.64 -3.31
CA VAL A 60 -13.40 -5.62 -4.13
C VAL A 60 -14.37 -6.44 -4.98
N ASP A 61 -15.50 -6.89 -4.40
CA ASP A 61 -16.51 -7.66 -5.13
C ASP A 61 -17.24 -6.83 -6.20
N ALA A 62 -17.48 -5.54 -5.94
CA ALA A 62 -18.03 -4.62 -6.94
C ALA A 62 -17.05 -4.40 -8.11
N LEU A 63 -15.76 -4.19 -7.82
CA LEU A 63 -14.72 -4.05 -8.84
C LEU A 63 -14.63 -5.31 -9.71
N LYS A 64 -14.65 -6.51 -9.11
CA LYS A 64 -14.62 -7.78 -9.87
C LYS A 64 -15.76 -7.90 -10.87
N LYS A 65 -16.99 -7.45 -10.52
CA LYS A 65 -18.16 -7.52 -11.42
C LYS A 65 -17.99 -6.74 -12.72
N VAL A 66 -17.19 -5.67 -12.68
CA VAL A 66 -16.93 -4.79 -13.85
C VAL A 66 -15.51 -4.94 -14.40
N ASN A 67 -14.79 -6.00 -13.98
CA ASN A 67 -13.37 -6.19 -14.31
C ASN A 67 -12.50 -4.94 -14.00
N GLY A 68 -12.91 -4.19 -12.98
CA GLY A 68 -12.23 -2.98 -12.51
C GLY A 68 -11.08 -3.29 -11.56
N ARG A 69 -10.23 -2.31 -11.36
CA ARG A 69 -9.11 -2.33 -10.39
C ARG A 69 -9.11 -1.02 -9.62
N ALA A 70 -8.51 -1.06 -8.43
CA ALA A 70 -8.31 0.11 -7.60
C ALA A 70 -6.97 0.02 -6.85
N THR A 71 -6.58 1.11 -6.23
CA THR A 71 -5.48 1.13 -5.26
C THR A 71 -6.05 1.31 -3.85
N PHE A 72 -5.69 0.42 -2.94
CA PHE A 72 -6.01 0.52 -1.52
C PHE A 72 -4.78 0.99 -0.75
N PHE A 73 -4.81 2.21 -0.22
CA PHE A 73 -3.79 2.72 0.69
C PHE A 73 -4.14 2.28 2.11
N VAL A 74 -3.43 1.26 2.59
CA VAL A 74 -3.80 0.55 3.81
C VAL A 74 -2.99 1.01 5.02
N VAL A 75 -3.65 1.04 6.18
CA VAL A 75 -3.04 1.31 7.49
C VAL A 75 -2.55 -0.02 8.08
N GLY A 76 -1.28 -0.09 8.47
CA GLY A 76 -0.64 -1.33 8.90
C GLY A 76 -1.36 -2.04 10.04
N GLN A 77 -1.82 -1.32 11.05
CA GLN A 77 -2.63 -1.88 12.15
C GLN A 77 -3.93 -2.52 11.66
N MET A 78 -4.57 -1.94 10.65
CA MET A 78 -5.79 -2.49 10.07
C MET A 78 -5.49 -3.75 9.23
N VAL A 79 -4.32 -3.79 8.58
CA VAL A 79 -3.83 -4.98 7.88
C VAL A 79 -3.64 -6.15 8.85
N GLU A 80 -3.00 -5.92 10.00
CA GLU A 80 -2.80 -6.95 11.01
C GLU A 80 -4.13 -7.49 11.59
N GLN A 81 -5.15 -6.63 11.68
CA GLN A 81 -6.48 -7.03 12.15
C GLN A 81 -7.28 -7.82 11.11
N SER A 82 -7.01 -7.62 9.82
CA SER A 82 -7.78 -8.22 8.73
C SER A 82 -6.90 -8.54 7.52
N PRO A 83 -5.87 -9.41 7.68
CA PRO A 83 -4.90 -9.71 6.62
C PRO A 83 -5.53 -10.39 5.41
N ASP A 84 -6.58 -11.16 5.60
CA ASP A 84 -7.36 -11.82 4.56
C ASP A 84 -7.98 -10.85 3.55
N LEU A 85 -8.33 -9.63 3.98
CA LEU A 85 -8.90 -8.62 3.09
C LEU A 85 -7.84 -8.02 2.15
N VAL A 86 -6.61 -7.84 2.64
CA VAL A 86 -5.49 -7.41 1.78
C VAL A 86 -5.18 -8.48 0.75
N LYS A 87 -5.10 -9.75 1.17
CA LYS A 87 -4.91 -10.88 0.26
C LYS A 87 -6.01 -10.93 -0.80
N LYS A 88 -7.27 -10.80 -0.40
CA LYS A 88 -8.43 -10.77 -1.34
C LYS A 88 -8.31 -9.64 -2.37
N ALA A 89 -7.88 -8.44 -1.95
CA ALA A 89 -7.68 -7.31 -2.85
C ALA A 89 -6.55 -7.58 -3.86
N VAL A 90 -5.41 -8.12 -3.40
CA VAL A 90 -4.28 -8.49 -4.27
C VAL A 90 -4.69 -9.57 -5.28
N GLU A 91 -5.37 -10.63 -4.83
CA GLU A 91 -5.88 -11.71 -5.71
C GLU A 91 -6.90 -11.20 -6.73
N ALA A 92 -7.61 -10.12 -6.42
CA ALA A 92 -8.50 -9.43 -7.36
C ALA A 92 -7.74 -8.50 -8.35
N GLY A 93 -6.40 -8.44 -8.28
CA GLY A 93 -5.57 -7.60 -9.13
C GLY A 93 -5.57 -6.11 -8.74
N CYS A 94 -6.01 -5.77 -7.53
CA CYS A 94 -5.91 -4.42 -7.00
C CYS A 94 -4.49 -4.14 -6.49
N GLN A 95 -4.09 -2.88 -6.53
CA GLN A 95 -2.82 -2.42 -5.99
C GLN A 95 -2.96 -2.13 -4.49
N ILE A 96 -1.91 -2.43 -3.72
CA ILE A 96 -1.81 -2.01 -2.32
C ILE A 96 -0.77 -0.90 -2.20
N GLY A 97 -1.15 0.20 -1.59
CA GLY A 97 -0.29 1.32 -1.22
C GLY A 97 -0.11 1.40 0.30
N ASN A 98 0.98 2.05 0.72
CA ASN A 98 1.30 2.27 2.12
C ASN A 98 0.62 3.55 2.63
N HIS A 99 -0.14 3.45 3.73
CA HIS A 99 -0.77 4.59 4.40
C HIS A 99 -0.31 4.74 5.84
N THR A 100 0.97 4.43 6.09
CA THR A 100 1.62 4.34 7.41
C THR A 100 1.09 3.20 8.28
N TYR A 101 1.70 2.99 9.45
CA TYR A 101 1.32 1.88 10.32
C TYR A 101 0.11 2.20 11.20
N ASP A 102 0.09 3.40 11.81
CA ASP A 102 -0.98 3.83 12.72
C ASP A 102 -1.70 5.11 12.28
N HIS A 103 -1.63 5.45 10.99
CA HIS A 103 -2.17 6.67 10.41
C HIS A 103 -1.51 7.95 10.96
N ALA A 104 -0.21 7.88 11.30
CA ALA A 104 0.54 8.98 11.87
C ALA A 104 0.67 10.19 10.93
N ASN A 105 0.59 11.39 11.48
CA ASN A 105 0.98 12.59 10.74
C ASN A 105 2.50 12.63 10.58
N LEU A 106 3.00 12.19 9.41
CA LEU A 106 4.42 12.05 9.13
C LEU A 106 5.21 13.35 9.31
N ASN A 107 4.60 14.51 9.10
CA ASN A 107 5.28 15.82 9.28
C ASN A 107 5.63 16.14 10.73
N LYS A 108 5.02 15.42 11.69
CA LYS A 108 5.33 15.54 13.12
C LYS A 108 6.41 14.57 13.57
N LEU A 109 6.90 13.70 12.68
CA LEU A 109 7.90 12.69 12.98
C LEU A 109 9.26 13.10 12.42
N GLY A 110 10.34 12.72 13.13
CA GLY A 110 11.68 12.73 12.57
C GLY A 110 11.89 11.59 11.57
N ALA A 111 13.00 11.61 10.84
CA ALA A 111 13.29 10.62 9.80
C ALA A 111 13.20 9.16 10.28
N TYR A 112 13.63 8.88 11.51
CA TYR A 112 13.52 7.55 12.10
C TYR A 112 12.07 7.12 12.31
N GLY A 113 11.22 8.00 12.84
CA GLY A 113 9.79 7.72 13.03
C GLY A 113 9.07 7.48 11.70
N VAL A 114 9.40 8.27 10.67
CA VAL A 114 8.86 8.07 9.31
C VAL A 114 9.24 6.69 8.77
N LYS A 115 10.52 6.31 8.87
CA LYS A 115 10.98 4.96 8.44
C LYS A 115 10.24 3.86 9.19
N THR A 116 10.08 4.01 10.50
CA THR A 116 9.39 3.04 11.34
C THR A 116 7.94 2.84 10.89
N GLU A 117 7.20 3.93 10.68
CA GLU A 117 5.81 3.88 10.22
C GLU A 117 5.65 3.18 8.87
N VAL A 118 6.48 3.58 7.90
CA VAL A 118 6.42 3.03 6.55
C VAL A 118 6.84 1.56 6.53
N ASN A 119 7.93 1.21 7.22
CA ASN A 119 8.42 -0.16 7.23
C ASN A 119 7.47 -1.13 7.96
N LYS A 120 6.91 -0.73 9.09
CA LYS A 120 5.92 -1.55 9.81
C LYS A 120 4.70 -1.84 8.95
N CYS A 121 4.14 -0.82 8.28
CA CYS A 121 3.03 -1.01 7.36
C CYS A 121 3.41 -1.95 6.21
N SER A 122 4.56 -1.73 5.57
CA SER A 122 5.03 -2.57 4.47
C SER A 122 5.23 -4.03 4.88
N ASN A 123 5.76 -4.27 6.08
CA ASN A 123 5.94 -5.61 6.62
C ASN A 123 4.60 -6.29 6.93
N ALA A 124 3.63 -5.56 7.47
CA ALA A 124 2.28 -6.08 7.69
C ALA A 124 1.62 -6.51 6.37
N VAL A 125 1.72 -5.69 5.32
CA VAL A 125 1.20 -6.02 3.98
C VAL A 125 1.91 -7.25 3.41
N TYR A 126 3.23 -7.32 3.54
CA TYR A 126 3.98 -8.50 3.06
C TYR A 126 3.59 -9.78 3.81
N ALA A 127 3.43 -9.71 5.12
CA ALA A 127 2.98 -10.85 5.91
C ALA A 127 1.57 -11.31 5.53
N ALA A 128 0.67 -10.37 5.16
CA ALA A 128 -0.71 -10.66 4.79
C ALA A 128 -0.85 -11.23 3.37
N ALA A 129 -0.10 -10.69 2.39
CA ALA A 129 -0.35 -10.96 0.97
C ALA A 129 0.90 -11.27 0.14
N GLY A 130 2.10 -11.31 0.74
CA GLY A 130 3.35 -11.62 0.05
C GLY A 130 3.85 -10.54 -0.91
N VAL A 131 3.28 -9.34 -0.85
CA VAL A 131 3.65 -8.20 -1.72
C VAL A 131 4.08 -7.01 -0.89
N TYR A 132 5.04 -6.22 -1.40
CA TYR A 132 5.40 -4.94 -0.78
C TYR A 132 4.68 -3.77 -1.47
N PRO A 133 4.13 -2.80 -0.71
CA PRO A 133 3.64 -1.55 -1.29
C PRO A 133 4.77 -0.78 -1.98
N MET A 134 4.57 -0.45 -3.27
CA MET A 134 5.56 0.29 -4.07
C MET A 134 5.27 1.79 -4.11
N ILE A 135 4.13 2.21 -3.60
CA ILE A 135 3.67 3.59 -3.52
C ILE A 135 3.11 3.87 -2.13
N GLY A 136 3.08 5.13 -1.74
CA GLY A 136 2.46 5.57 -0.49
C GLY A 136 1.52 6.75 -0.70
N ARG A 137 0.59 6.88 0.23
CA ARG A 137 -0.20 8.10 0.42
C ARG A 137 -0.01 8.56 1.85
N PRO A 138 0.44 9.82 2.06
CA PRO A 138 0.63 10.29 3.43
C PRO A 138 -0.72 10.54 4.08
N PRO A 139 -0.92 10.16 5.34
CA PRO A 139 -2.07 10.64 6.10
C PRO A 139 -2.20 12.17 6.02
N TYR A 140 -3.43 12.65 5.91
CA TYR A 140 -3.76 14.08 5.77
C TYR A 140 -3.20 14.76 4.50
N GLY A 141 -2.72 13.98 3.52
CA GLY A 141 -2.25 14.47 2.22
C GLY A 141 -0.95 15.28 2.25
N SER A 142 -0.18 15.26 3.34
CA SER A 142 0.95 16.17 3.51
C SER A 142 2.28 15.47 3.82
N VAL A 143 3.32 15.80 3.04
CA VAL A 143 4.71 15.38 3.25
C VAL A 143 5.66 16.58 3.14
N ASN A 144 6.57 16.69 4.09
CA ASN A 144 7.69 17.64 4.05
C ASN A 144 8.96 16.99 3.45
N GLN A 145 10.03 17.77 3.37
CA GLN A 145 11.30 17.28 2.82
C GLN A 145 11.91 16.16 3.68
N THR A 146 11.75 16.20 5.00
CA THR A 146 12.23 15.16 5.91
C THR A 146 11.58 13.82 5.58
N VAL A 147 10.26 13.81 5.34
CA VAL A 147 9.53 12.60 4.95
C VAL A 147 10.02 12.07 3.60
N ARG A 148 10.19 12.95 2.60
CA ARG A 148 10.67 12.57 1.27
C ARG A 148 12.08 11.98 1.29
N ASN A 149 12.94 12.50 2.16
CA ASN A 149 14.32 12.04 2.30
C ASN A 149 14.42 10.74 3.14
N ALA A 150 13.44 10.49 3.99
CA ALA A 150 13.47 9.34 4.90
C ALA A 150 13.20 8.02 4.20
N VAL A 151 12.36 8.01 3.17
CA VAL A 151 11.93 6.78 2.46
C VAL A 151 11.91 7.01 0.95
N SER A 152 12.18 5.97 0.18
CA SER A 152 12.26 6.05 -1.29
C SER A 152 10.95 5.73 -2.01
N ILE A 153 9.88 5.39 -1.29
CA ILE A 153 8.59 5.17 -1.94
C ILE A 153 8.02 6.50 -2.46
N PRO A 154 7.47 6.54 -3.67
CA PRO A 154 6.80 7.74 -4.19
C PRO A 154 5.48 7.97 -3.44
N TRP A 155 5.21 9.25 -3.14
CA TRP A 155 4.01 9.68 -2.44
C TRP A 155 3.00 10.27 -3.42
N PHE A 156 1.76 9.78 -3.35
CA PHE A 156 0.65 10.21 -4.18
C PHE A 156 -0.52 10.74 -3.33
N ASN A 157 -1.06 11.87 -3.73
CA ASN A 157 -2.31 12.41 -3.21
C ASN A 157 -3.47 12.06 -4.16
N TRP A 158 -4.52 12.86 -4.15
CA TRP A 158 -5.72 12.74 -5.00
C TRP A 158 -5.96 14.04 -5.75
N ASN A 159 -6.65 13.95 -6.87
CA ASN A 159 -7.09 15.11 -7.66
C ASN A 159 -8.54 15.46 -7.37
N VAL A 160 -9.36 14.45 -7.05
CA VAL A 160 -10.77 14.59 -6.71
C VAL A 160 -10.95 14.01 -5.31
N ASP A 161 -11.49 14.82 -4.40
CA ASP A 161 -11.90 14.43 -3.06
C ASP A 161 -13.41 14.22 -3.06
N THR A 162 -13.86 13.02 -2.79
CA THR A 162 -15.29 12.68 -2.73
C THR A 162 -15.98 13.23 -1.49
N LEU A 163 -15.20 13.63 -0.49
CA LEU A 163 -15.68 14.09 0.83
C LEU A 163 -16.54 13.05 1.59
N ASP A 164 -16.44 11.79 1.25
CA ASP A 164 -17.14 10.68 1.90
C ASP A 164 -16.79 10.58 3.40
N TRP A 165 -15.52 10.82 3.75
CA TRP A 165 -15.03 10.91 5.12
C TRP A 165 -15.75 11.97 5.97
N LYS A 166 -16.25 13.07 5.33
CA LYS A 166 -16.94 14.19 5.98
C LYS A 166 -18.44 14.02 5.97
N ASN A 167 -19.01 13.70 4.82
CA ASN A 167 -20.46 13.68 4.61
C ASN A 167 -21.08 12.35 5.07
N ARG A 168 -20.31 11.25 4.99
CA ARG A 168 -20.75 9.88 5.33
C ARG A 168 -22.03 9.46 4.59
N ASP A 169 -22.31 10.07 3.46
CA ASP A 169 -23.37 9.72 2.52
C ASP A 169 -22.74 8.96 1.36
N ALA A 170 -23.35 7.83 1.00
CA ALA A 170 -23.00 7.01 -0.15
C ALA A 170 -24.08 7.10 -1.23
#